data_ef6eb7face4aba5aaf5cf8c9ea14b71b
#
_entry.id   ef6eb7face4aba5aaf5cf8c9ea14b71b
#
_cell.length_a   1.000
_cell.length_b   1.000
_cell.length_c   1.000
_cell.angle_alpha   90.00
_cell.angle_beta   90.00
_cell.angle_gamma   90.00
#
_symmetry.space_group_name_H-M   'P 1'
#
loop_
_entity.id
_entity.type
_entity.pdbx_description
1 polymer ?
#
loop_
_entity_poly.entity_id
_entity_poly.type
_entity_poly.pdbx_seq_one_letter_code
_entity_poly.pdbx_strand_id
1 'polypeptide(L)'
;MEGRKHTRFAVQLPVSFGEHQPSHGGTILNVSAEGCAITSEAVVDVAIYLQLTMQLREREEPVQIDLAAVRWASATRFGVEFIKIRPEEDDRLKKFVAVLESTN
;
A
#
# COMPACT_ATOMS: atom_id res chain seq x y z
N MET A 1 16.61 6.45 17.93
CA MET A 1 16.04 6.30 17.35
C MET A 1 15.20 6.11 16.68
N GLU A 2 14.64 6.47 16.51
CA GLU A 2 13.89 6.27 15.99
C GLU A 2 13.38 5.91 15.07
N GLY A 3 13.28 5.72 14.75
CA GLY A 3 12.79 4.92 13.78
C GLY A 3 11.46 5.34 13.26
N ARG A 4 10.82 4.53 12.44
CA ARG A 4 9.49 4.86 11.95
C ARG A 4 8.45 4.71 13.06
N LYS A 5 7.37 5.48 12.94
CA LYS A 5 6.30 5.46 13.92
C LYS A 5 5.47 4.18 13.86
N HIS A 6 5.36 3.57 12.68
CA HIS A 6 4.50 2.40 12.48
C HIS A 6 5.31 1.25 11.96
N THR A 7 5.09 0.10 12.56
CA THR A 7 5.72 -1.12 12.11
C THR A 7 5.10 -1.57 10.79
N ARG A 8 5.96 -2.01 9.87
CA ARG A 8 5.50 -2.60 8.63
C ARG A 8 5.52 -4.11 8.76
N PHE A 9 4.46 -4.75 8.29
CA PHE A 9 4.31 -6.20 8.39
C PHE A 9 4.50 -6.82 7.02
N ALA A 10 5.29 -7.87 6.95
CA ALA A 10 5.54 -8.59 5.69
C ALA A 10 4.28 -9.32 5.27
N VAL A 11 3.92 -9.17 4.01
CA VAL A 11 2.74 -9.79 3.43
C VAL A 11 3.02 -10.12 1.98
N GLN A 12 2.06 -10.74 1.32
CA GLN A 12 2.06 -10.91 -0.14
C GLN A 12 0.62 -10.75 -0.59
N LEU A 13 0.27 -9.53 -0.99
CA LEU A 13 -1.13 -9.20 -1.30
C LEU A 13 -1.22 -8.57 -2.67
N PRO A 14 -2.26 -8.89 -3.44
CA PRO A 14 -2.44 -8.27 -4.76
C PRO A 14 -2.75 -6.79 -4.64
N VAL A 15 -2.24 -6.01 -5.58
CA VAL A 15 -2.53 -4.58 -5.65
C VAL A 15 -2.57 -4.15 -7.11
N SER A 16 -3.43 -3.20 -7.40
CA SER A 16 -3.43 -2.50 -8.69
C SER A 16 -3.15 -1.03 -8.42
N PHE A 17 -2.46 -0.38 -9.34
CA PHE A 17 -2.07 1.02 -9.15
C PHE A 17 -1.95 1.75 -10.48
N GLY A 18 -1.98 3.08 -10.43
CA GLY A 18 -1.83 3.92 -11.61
C GLY A 18 -1.98 5.37 -11.24
N GLU A 19 -1.55 6.27 -12.14
CA GLU A 19 -1.60 7.71 -11.86
C GLU A 19 -3.01 8.27 -11.92
N HIS A 20 -3.83 7.78 -12.84
CA HIS A 20 -5.20 8.25 -13.01
C HIS A 20 -6.22 7.21 -12.62
N GLN A 21 -5.86 5.95 -12.80
CA GLN A 21 -6.69 4.82 -12.38
C GLN A 21 -5.78 3.62 -12.21
N PRO A 22 -6.17 2.65 -11.37
CA PRO A 22 -5.35 1.45 -11.19
C PRO A 22 -5.37 0.59 -12.45
N SER A 23 -4.27 0.63 -13.19
CA SER A 23 -4.15 -0.08 -14.45
C SER A 23 -2.96 -1.04 -14.52
N HIS A 24 -2.09 -1.01 -13.50
CA HIS A 24 -0.93 -1.91 -13.42
C HIS A 24 -1.07 -2.79 -12.19
N GLY A 25 -0.66 -4.04 -12.31
CA GLY A 25 -0.71 -4.98 -11.20
C GLY A 25 0.63 -5.12 -10.51
N GLY A 26 0.57 -5.51 -9.24
CA GLY A 26 1.77 -5.77 -8.46
C GLY A 26 1.42 -6.56 -7.22
N THR A 27 2.41 -6.70 -6.35
CA THR A 27 2.27 -7.40 -5.09
C THR A 27 2.77 -6.53 -3.95
N ILE A 28 1.95 -6.39 -2.92
CA ILE A 28 2.37 -5.67 -1.71
C ILE A 28 3.29 -6.59 -0.92
N LEU A 29 4.49 -6.11 -0.60
CA LEU A 29 5.49 -6.88 0.13
C LEU A 29 5.45 -6.62 1.64
N ASN A 30 5.08 -5.40 2.02
CA ASN A 30 4.86 -5.07 3.43
C ASN A 30 3.86 -3.93 3.49
N VAL A 31 3.19 -3.81 4.63
CA VAL A 31 2.14 -2.83 4.80
C VAL A 31 2.09 -2.33 6.24
N SER A 32 1.75 -1.05 6.39
CA SER A 32 1.43 -0.42 7.66
C SER A 32 0.19 0.43 7.44
N ALA A 33 -0.26 1.10 8.51
CA ALA A 33 -1.39 2.02 8.38
C ALA A 33 -1.05 3.26 7.54
N GLU A 34 0.24 3.51 7.26
CA GLU A 34 0.66 4.73 6.58
C GLU A 34 1.26 4.50 5.20
N GLY A 35 1.56 3.27 4.82
CA GLY A 35 2.16 3.03 3.53
C GLY A 35 2.45 1.57 3.28
N CYS A 36 3.03 1.30 2.12
CA CYS A 36 3.38 -0.06 1.76
C CYS A 36 4.51 -0.07 0.74
N ALA A 37 5.13 -1.24 0.60
CA ALA A 37 6.10 -1.47 -0.47
C ALA A 37 5.50 -2.44 -1.47
N ILE A 38 5.75 -2.20 -2.73
CA ILE A 38 5.14 -2.94 -3.84
C ILE A 38 6.24 -3.40 -4.78
N THR A 39 6.10 -4.62 -5.29
CA THR A 39 6.91 -5.07 -6.40
C THR A 39 6.03 -5.20 -7.64
N SER A 40 6.57 -4.79 -8.79
CA SER A 40 5.83 -4.81 -10.05
C SER A 40 6.81 -4.74 -11.20
N GLU A 41 6.35 -5.16 -12.38
CA GLU A 41 7.14 -5.00 -13.59
C GLU A 41 7.01 -3.60 -14.19
N ALA A 42 6.02 -2.83 -13.73
CA ALA A 42 5.85 -1.47 -14.22
C ALA A 42 6.94 -0.57 -13.66
N VAL A 43 7.39 0.37 -14.49
CA VAL A 43 8.39 1.36 -14.05
C VAL A 43 7.68 2.50 -13.36
N VAL A 44 8.14 2.83 -12.16
CA VAL A 44 7.53 3.86 -11.34
C VAL A 44 8.62 4.82 -10.88
N ASP A 45 8.34 6.12 -10.98
CA ASP A 45 9.28 7.15 -10.59
C ASP A 45 8.97 7.71 -9.21
N VAL A 46 10.01 8.18 -8.54
CA VAL A 46 9.86 8.85 -7.25
C VAL A 46 9.09 10.16 -7.45
N ALA A 47 8.32 10.53 -6.44
CA ALA A 47 7.59 11.80 -6.37
C ALA A 47 6.36 11.90 -7.26
N ILE A 48 5.95 10.80 -7.89
CA ILE A 48 4.64 10.77 -8.54
C ILE A 48 3.60 10.31 -7.54
N TYR A 49 2.33 10.51 -7.89
CA TYR A 49 1.19 10.10 -7.06
C TYR A 49 0.42 9.01 -7.77
N LEU A 50 -0.04 8.04 -7.00
CA LEU A 50 -0.75 6.90 -7.54
C LEU A 50 -2.06 6.69 -6.80
N GLN A 51 -3.03 6.09 -7.50
CA GLN A 51 -4.19 5.51 -6.87
C GLN A 51 -3.90 4.02 -6.69
N LEU A 52 -4.31 3.47 -5.55
CA LEU A 52 -4.10 2.06 -5.27
C LEU A 52 -5.43 1.36 -5.00
N THR A 53 -5.50 0.11 -5.42
CA THR A 53 -6.59 -0.79 -5.06
C THR A 53 -5.93 -2.02 -4.45
N MET A 54 -6.05 -2.18 -3.14
CA MET A 54 -5.33 -3.21 -2.39
C MET A 54 -6.28 -4.32 -1.97
N GLN A 55 -5.97 -5.55 -2.37
CA GLN A 55 -6.77 -6.70 -2.00
C GLN A 55 -6.22 -7.29 -0.70
N LEU A 56 -6.72 -6.80 0.43
CA LEU A 56 -6.21 -7.20 1.73
C LEU A 56 -6.72 -8.56 2.18
N ARG A 57 -7.98 -8.86 1.87
CA ARG A 57 -8.58 -10.14 2.18
C ARG A 57 -9.29 -10.67 0.94
N GLU A 58 -9.17 -11.96 0.73
CA GLU A 58 -9.56 -12.59 -0.53
C GLU A 58 -11.01 -12.37 -0.92
N ARG A 59 -11.90 -12.40 0.06
CA ARG A 59 -13.34 -12.36 -0.21
C ARG A 59 -14.00 -11.05 0.17
N GLU A 60 -13.19 -10.05 0.46
CA GLU A 60 -13.70 -8.73 0.81
C GLU A 60 -13.39 -7.77 -0.32
N GLU A 61 -14.15 -6.68 -0.35
CA GLU A 61 -13.88 -5.65 -1.33
C GLU A 61 -12.50 -5.05 -1.08
N PRO A 62 -11.77 -4.70 -2.14
CA PRO A 62 -10.45 -4.11 -1.95
C PRO A 62 -10.54 -2.76 -1.25
N VAL A 63 -9.44 -2.38 -0.60
CA VAL A 63 -9.30 -1.07 0.00
C VAL A 63 -8.70 -0.13 -1.02
N GLN A 64 -9.31 1.05 -1.18
CA GLN A 64 -8.86 2.03 -2.16
C GLN A 64 -8.12 3.17 -1.48
N ILE A 65 -6.96 3.50 -2.02
CA ILE A 65 -6.18 4.66 -1.60
C ILE A 65 -6.32 5.70 -2.71
N ASP A 66 -6.92 6.83 -2.38
CA ASP A 66 -7.19 7.85 -3.39
C ASP A 66 -5.92 8.54 -3.86
N LEU A 67 -4.93 8.67 -2.98
CA LEU A 67 -3.67 9.32 -3.33
C LEU A 67 -2.56 8.72 -2.48
N ALA A 68 -1.53 8.20 -3.14
CA ALA A 68 -0.34 7.66 -2.49
C ALA A 68 0.88 8.26 -3.18
N ALA A 69 1.84 8.72 -2.40
CA ALA A 69 3.05 9.34 -2.94
C ALA A 69 4.16 8.31 -3.00
N VAL A 70 4.83 8.20 -4.15
CA VAL A 70 5.98 7.32 -4.28
C VAL A 70 7.17 8.00 -3.61
N ARG A 71 7.68 7.38 -2.55
CA ARG A 71 8.78 7.95 -1.76
C ARG A 71 10.15 7.41 -2.15
N TRP A 72 10.19 6.17 -2.67
CA TRP A 72 11.43 5.60 -3.19
C TRP A 72 11.07 4.61 -4.28
N ALA A 73 12.01 4.39 -5.18
CA ALA A 73 11.84 3.41 -6.26
C ALA A 73 13.21 2.80 -6.57
N SER A 74 13.24 1.50 -6.82
CA SER A 74 14.47 0.78 -7.12
C SER A 74 14.11 -0.47 -7.91
N ALA A 75 14.64 -0.56 -9.12
CA ALA A 75 14.42 -1.70 -10.01
C ALA A 75 12.92 -2.07 -10.09
N THR A 76 12.53 -3.19 -9.50
CA THR A 76 11.16 -3.68 -9.58
C THR A 76 10.34 -3.38 -8.33
N ARG A 77 10.85 -2.54 -7.42
CA ARG A 77 10.18 -2.26 -6.15
C ARG A 77 10.04 -0.77 -5.94
N PHE A 78 8.99 -0.38 -5.24
CA PHE A 78 8.82 1.01 -4.84
C PHE A 78 8.01 1.07 -3.56
N GLY A 79 8.19 2.16 -2.83
CA GLY A 79 7.45 2.37 -1.59
C GLY A 79 6.59 3.60 -1.70
N VAL A 80 5.41 3.52 -1.11
CA VAL A 80 4.45 4.63 -1.13
C VAL A 80 4.03 4.98 0.28
N GLU A 81 3.68 6.26 0.44
CA GLU A 81 3.03 6.77 1.64
C GLU A 81 1.61 7.13 1.26
N PHE A 82 0.63 6.68 2.07
CA PHE A 82 -0.77 7.00 1.83
C PHE A 82 -1.02 8.44 2.22
N ILE A 83 -1.46 9.26 1.26
CA ILE A 83 -1.68 10.69 1.48
C ILE A 83 -3.16 10.99 1.68
N LYS A 84 -4.02 10.35 0.89
CA LYS A 84 -5.45 10.59 0.96
C LYS A 84 -6.18 9.27 0.89
N ILE A 85 -6.94 8.99 1.95
CA ILE A 85 -7.74 7.78 2.03
C ILE A 85 -9.06 8.15 2.70
N ARG A 86 -10.16 7.65 2.16
CA ARG A 86 -11.47 7.95 2.73
C ARG A 86 -11.61 7.28 4.09
N PRO A 87 -12.36 7.91 5.02
CA PRO A 87 -12.44 7.39 6.40
C PRO A 87 -12.86 5.93 6.51
N GLU A 88 -13.83 5.49 5.70
CA GLU A 88 -14.29 4.12 5.76
C GLU A 88 -13.22 3.14 5.25
N GLU A 89 -12.42 3.56 4.28
CA GLU A 89 -11.32 2.74 3.79
C GLU A 89 -10.16 2.73 4.78
N ASP A 90 -9.89 3.85 5.40
CA ASP A 90 -8.86 3.96 6.43
C ASP A 90 -9.19 3.05 7.61
N ASP A 91 -10.46 3.03 8.01
CA ASP A 91 -10.90 2.17 9.10
C ASP A 91 -10.65 0.69 8.78
N ARG A 92 -10.97 0.27 7.56
CA ARG A 92 -10.77 -1.11 7.13
C ARG A 92 -9.28 -1.46 7.11
N LEU A 93 -8.46 -0.54 6.61
CA LEU A 93 -7.01 -0.76 6.57
C LEU A 93 -6.45 -0.90 7.99
N LYS A 94 -6.85 -0.01 8.90
CA LYS A 94 -6.37 -0.06 10.27
C LYS A 94 -6.78 -1.33 10.98
N LYS A 95 -7.98 -1.82 10.73
CA LYS A 95 -8.42 -3.09 11.31
C LYS A 95 -7.60 -4.25 10.79
N PHE A 96 -7.27 -4.23 9.51
CA PHE A 96 -6.43 -5.28 8.93
C PHE A 96 -5.04 -5.26 9.55
N VAL A 97 -4.44 -4.07 9.67
CA VAL A 97 -3.12 -3.95 10.26
C VAL A 97 -3.13 -4.38 11.73
N ALA A 98 -4.20 -4.07 12.45
CA ALA A 98 -4.33 -4.50 13.85
C ALA A 98 -4.34 -6.01 13.99
N VAL A 99 -4.98 -6.71 13.04
CA VAL A 99 -4.97 -8.18 13.05
C VAL A 99 -3.55 -8.70 12.82
N LEU A 100 -2.81 -8.10 11.88
CA LEU A 100 -1.42 -8.49 11.65
C LEU A 100 -0.58 -8.26 12.91
N GLU A 101 -0.81 -7.15 13.56
CA GLU A 101 -0.08 -6.80 14.77
C GLU A 101 -0.35 -7.79 15.89
N SER A 102 -1.59 -8.23 16.04
CA SER A 102 -1.97 -9.14 17.12
C SER A 102 -1.50 -10.57 16.88
N THR A 103 -1.14 -10.92 15.64
CA THR A 103 -0.67 -12.27 15.33
C THR A 103 0.84 -12.36 15.34
N ASN A 104 1.51 -11.25 15.55
CA ASN A 104 2.96 -11.24 15.70
C ASN A 104 3.35 -11.13 17.19
#